data_c7c33d10c9647c389ab5c28b57f302a9
#
_entry.id   c7c33d10c9647c389ab5c28b57f302a9
#
_cell.length_a   1.000
_cell.length_b   1.000
_cell.length_c   1.000
_cell.angle_alpha   90.00
_cell.angle_beta   90.00
_cell.angle_gamma   90.00
#
_symmetry.space_group_name_H-M   'P 1'
#
loop_
_entity.id
_entity.type
_entity.pdbx_description
1 polymer ?
#
loop_
_entity_poly.entity_id
_entity_poly.type
_entity_poly.pdbx_seq_one_letter_code
_entity_poly.pdbx_strand_id
1 'polypeptide(L)'
;MKKIIILMAASVLAAGSAFAQQSFRSAYFLDGYNHRHEFNPAFASRTSYFSVPVISAFNLETQSNLGVSTFLYPVNGKLTTFMNSSVSADEFLGKLDPENRLNLNNRISLFSLGIKSRKSFLTFDAGMKTTTDVNLPYGLFDFMKNAGKYQQYEISDISAKIDSRLEFALGYSRQVSDRLNVGARVKFLVGIANIEANIDRMSIQMNEDKWLIQSQ
;
A
#
# COMPACT_ATOMS: atom_id res chain seq x y z
N MET A 1 34.77 17.42 17.39
CA MET A 1 33.42 17.98 17.15
C MET A 1 32.92 17.69 15.73
N LYS A 2 33.65 18.01 14.64
CA LYS A 2 33.21 17.76 13.25
C LYS A 2 32.85 16.27 12.98
N LYS A 3 33.60 15.31 13.49
CA LYS A 3 33.34 13.87 13.32
C LYS A 3 32.05 13.40 14.00
N ILE A 4 31.72 13.99 15.16
CA ILE A 4 30.46 13.67 15.90
C ILE A 4 29.24 14.23 15.17
N ILE A 5 29.35 15.44 14.62
CA ILE A 5 28.29 16.06 13.83
C ILE A 5 28.01 15.24 12.55
N ILE A 6 29.07 14.77 11.88
CA ILE A 6 28.92 13.89 10.70
C ILE A 6 28.28 12.55 11.09
N LEU A 7 28.65 11.99 12.24
CA LEU A 7 28.07 10.73 12.73
C LEU A 7 26.59 10.90 13.10
N MET A 8 26.24 12.01 13.76
CA MET A 8 24.84 12.36 14.08
C MET A 8 24.01 12.62 12.82
N ALA A 9 24.55 13.36 11.84
CA ALA A 9 23.88 13.58 10.57
C ALA A 9 23.68 12.28 9.79
N ALA A 10 24.65 11.38 9.79
CA ALA A 10 24.54 10.07 9.18
C ALA A 10 23.51 9.16 9.88
N SER A 11 23.39 9.23 11.21
CA SER A 11 22.39 8.46 11.97
C SER A 11 20.95 8.98 11.74
N VAL A 12 20.76 10.30 11.63
CA VAL A 12 19.46 10.90 11.31
C VAL A 12 19.02 10.56 9.89
N LEU A 13 19.94 10.56 8.92
CA LEU A 13 19.68 10.14 7.55
C LEU A 13 19.38 8.64 7.45
N ALA A 14 20.03 7.81 8.26
CA ALA A 14 19.77 6.37 8.30
C ALA A 14 18.42 6.04 8.97
N ALA A 15 18.01 6.79 9.99
CA ALA A 15 16.70 6.60 10.64
C ALA A 15 15.53 7.01 9.74
N GLY A 16 15.68 8.06 8.94
CA GLY A 16 14.65 8.50 7.98
C GLY A 16 14.37 7.49 6.87
N SER A 17 15.32 6.65 6.50
CA SER A 17 15.15 5.62 5.47
C SER A 17 14.39 4.37 5.94
N ALA A 18 14.31 4.12 7.26
CA ALA A 18 13.64 2.93 7.79
C ALA A 18 12.11 2.97 7.67
N PHE A 19 11.50 4.15 7.60
CA PHE A 19 10.05 4.30 7.46
C PHE A 19 9.55 4.39 6.01
N ALA A 20 10.43 4.44 5.02
CA ALA A 20 10.08 4.61 3.61
C ALA A 20 9.97 3.29 2.82
N GLN A 21 10.18 2.13 3.46
CA GLN A 21 10.30 0.85 2.76
C GLN A 21 9.12 -0.08 3.04
N GLN A 22 8.05 0.15 2.33
CA GLN A 22 6.89 -0.74 2.32
C GLN A 22 6.61 -1.25 0.91
N SER A 23 7.56 -1.85 0.21
CA SER A 23 7.26 -2.47 -1.08
C SER A 23 8.29 -3.52 -1.46
N PHE A 24 7.84 -4.68 -1.89
CA PHE A 24 8.65 -5.76 -2.48
C PHE A 24 9.91 -6.20 -1.71
N ARG A 25 9.76 -6.58 -0.47
CA ARG A 25 10.89 -7.13 0.29
C ARG A 25 11.60 -8.29 -0.42
N SER A 26 10.86 -9.08 -1.19
CA SER A 26 11.43 -10.19 -1.99
C SER A 26 12.32 -9.69 -3.13
N ALA A 27 11.95 -8.60 -3.82
CA ALA A 27 12.73 -8.04 -4.92
C ALA A 27 14.08 -7.45 -4.47
N TYR A 28 14.22 -7.10 -3.19
CA TYR A 28 15.49 -6.69 -2.59
C TYR A 28 16.59 -7.75 -2.76
N PHE A 29 16.22 -9.03 -2.67
CA PHE A 29 17.14 -10.17 -2.73
C PHE A 29 17.32 -10.75 -4.15
N LEU A 30 16.57 -10.25 -5.15
CA LEU A 30 16.68 -10.74 -6.51
C LEU A 30 17.91 -10.14 -7.20
N ASP A 31 18.93 -10.98 -7.39
CA ASP A 31 20.09 -10.59 -8.19
C ASP A 31 19.68 -10.40 -9.66
N GLY A 32 20.17 -9.30 -10.27
CA GLY A 32 19.83 -8.95 -11.66
C GLY A 32 18.57 -8.09 -11.81
N TYR A 33 17.80 -7.84 -10.75
CA TYR A 33 16.68 -6.91 -10.81
C TYR A 33 17.18 -5.46 -10.89
N ASN A 34 16.93 -4.82 -12.02
CA ASN A 34 17.49 -3.50 -12.34
C ASN A 34 17.00 -2.38 -11.40
N HIS A 35 15.82 -2.53 -10.80
CA HIS A 35 15.21 -1.53 -9.91
C HIS A 35 15.58 -1.69 -8.42
N ARG A 36 16.60 -2.49 -8.08
CA ARG A 36 17.06 -2.65 -6.68
C ARG A 36 17.49 -1.34 -6.03
N HIS A 37 17.97 -0.39 -6.82
CA HIS A 37 18.34 0.96 -6.37
C HIS A 37 17.15 1.74 -5.78
N GLU A 38 15.91 1.33 -6.09
CA GLU A 38 14.71 1.92 -5.51
C GLU A 38 14.57 1.59 -4.03
N PHE A 39 15.06 0.42 -3.61
CA PHE A 39 15.06 -0.05 -2.22
C PHE A 39 16.29 0.43 -1.44
N ASN A 40 17.43 0.39 -2.09
CA ASN A 40 18.69 0.83 -1.51
C ASN A 40 19.53 1.53 -2.58
N PRO A 41 19.73 2.84 -2.47
CA PRO A 41 20.50 3.61 -3.45
C PRO A 41 21.92 3.11 -3.68
N ALA A 42 22.51 2.36 -2.73
CA ALA A 42 23.82 1.77 -2.90
C ALA A 42 23.84 0.56 -3.86
N PHE A 43 22.67 0.02 -4.23
CA PHE A 43 22.58 -1.08 -5.18
C PHE A 43 22.66 -0.56 -6.62
N ALA A 44 23.86 -0.64 -7.17
CA ALA A 44 24.08 -0.38 -8.59
C ALA A 44 23.75 -1.61 -9.44
N SER A 45 23.07 -1.42 -10.57
CA SER A 45 22.98 -2.48 -11.59
C SER A 45 24.36 -2.81 -12.16
N ARG A 46 24.52 -4.04 -12.64
CA ARG A 46 25.75 -4.48 -13.30
C ARG A 46 25.92 -3.84 -14.68
N THR A 47 24.81 -3.48 -15.32
CA THR A 47 24.74 -2.90 -16.65
C THR A 47 23.91 -1.63 -16.66
N SER A 48 24.13 -0.77 -17.65
CA SER A 48 23.20 0.31 -17.97
C SER A 48 21.91 -0.29 -18.52
N TYR A 49 20.80 0.35 -18.22
CA TYR A 49 19.48 -0.09 -18.67
C TYR A 49 18.57 1.09 -18.97
N PHE A 50 17.57 0.82 -19.75
CA PHE A 50 16.46 1.71 -20.06
C PHE A 50 15.16 0.91 -19.96
N SER A 51 14.16 1.46 -19.29
CA SER A 51 12.88 0.80 -19.07
C SER A 51 11.74 1.78 -19.36
N VAL A 52 10.75 1.32 -20.11
CA VAL A 52 9.57 2.10 -20.51
C VAL A 52 8.29 1.52 -19.91
N PRO A 53 7.17 2.29 -19.88
CA PRO A 53 5.87 1.82 -19.40
C PRO A 53 5.45 0.49 -20.07
N VAL A 54 4.63 -0.27 -19.36
CA VAL A 54 4.07 -1.57 -19.77
C VAL A 54 5.02 -2.76 -19.58
N ILE A 55 6.32 -2.57 -19.70
CA ILE A 55 7.35 -3.62 -19.48
C ILE A 55 8.06 -3.40 -18.13
N SER A 56 7.90 -2.22 -17.55
CA SER A 56 8.48 -1.82 -16.27
C SER A 56 7.67 -2.32 -15.08
N ALA A 57 8.23 -2.20 -13.89
CA ALA A 57 7.66 -2.73 -12.67
C ALA A 57 6.27 -2.14 -12.34
N PHE A 58 5.29 -3.02 -12.26
CA PHE A 58 4.02 -2.80 -11.59
C PHE A 58 4.10 -3.41 -10.19
N ASN A 59 3.75 -2.65 -9.18
CA ASN A 59 3.75 -3.09 -7.81
C ASN A 59 2.37 -2.90 -7.21
N LEU A 60 1.81 -3.95 -6.65
CA LEU A 60 0.61 -3.91 -5.83
C LEU A 60 0.92 -4.56 -4.49
N GLU A 61 0.80 -3.78 -3.44
CA GLU A 61 0.90 -4.25 -2.06
C GLU A 61 -0.46 -4.07 -1.39
N THR A 62 -0.92 -5.12 -0.73
CA THR A 62 -2.17 -5.12 0.02
C THR A 62 -1.86 -5.43 1.47
N GLN A 63 -2.33 -4.58 2.37
CA GLN A 63 -2.29 -4.80 3.81
C GLN A 63 -3.71 -4.72 4.35
N SER A 64 -4.13 -5.74 5.09
CA SER A 64 -5.46 -5.79 5.67
C SER A 64 -5.44 -6.67 6.91
N ASN A 65 -6.27 -6.36 7.89
CA ASN A 65 -6.62 -7.29 8.96
C ASN A 65 -7.74 -8.26 8.56
N LEU A 66 -8.32 -8.08 7.35
CA LEU A 66 -9.30 -8.98 6.77
C LEU A 66 -8.61 -9.98 5.84
N GLY A 67 -8.75 -11.27 6.12
CA GLY A 67 -8.29 -12.34 5.23
C GLY A 67 -9.34 -12.68 4.17
N VAL A 68 -8.90 -13.27 3.06
CA VAL A 68 -9.82 -13.83 2.04
C VAL A 68 -10.77 -14.87 2.66
N SER A 69 -10.29 -15.63 3.65
CA SER A 69 -11.07 -16.62 4.41
C SER A 69 -12.19 -16.01 5.27
N THR A 70 -12.18 -14.70 5.49
CA THR A 70 -13.29 -14.00 6.13
C THR A 70 -14.50 -13.91 5.22
N PHE A 71 -14.29 -13.79 3.91
CA PHE A 71 -15.37 -13.57 2.94
C PHE A 71 -15.77 -14.82 2.14
N LEU A 72 -14.87 -15.81 2.02
CA LEU A 72 -15.08 -17.00 1.22
C LEU A 72 -15.11 -18.26 2.09
N TYR A 73 -16.15 -19.06 1.90
CA TYR A 73 -16.45 -20.25 2.69
C TYR A 73 -16.63 -21.48 1.78
N PRO A 74 -16.02 -22.62 2.07
CA PRO A 74 -16.28 -23.86 1.38
C PRO A 74 -17.59 -24.48 1.90
N VAL A 75 -18.61 -24.54 1.05
CA VAL A 75 -19.90 -25.17 1.36
C VAL A 75 -20.20 -26.23 0.29
N ASN A 76 -20.36 -27.49 0.68
CA ASN A 76 -20.66 -28.62 -0.23
C ASN A 76 -19.66 -28.72 -1.40
N GLY A 77 -18.36 -28.51 -1.14
CA GLY A 77 -17.29 -28.58 -2.16
C GLY A 77 -17.25 -27.39 -3.14
N LYS A 78 -18.03 -26.34 -2.92
CA LYS A 78 -18.04 -25.10 -3.69
C LYS A 78 -17.69 -23.92 -2.79
N LEU A 79 -16.96 -22.94 -3.34
CA LEU A 79 -16.73 -21.68 -2.64
C LEU A 79 -17.98 -20.80 -2.73
N THR A 80 -18.40 -20.29 -1.59
CA THR A 80 -19.50 -19.33 -1.45
C THR A 80 -19.05 -18.11 -0.64
N THR A 81 -19.85 -17.05 -0.62
CA THR A 81 -19.54 -15.84 0.15
C THR A 81 -20.18 -15.90 1.54
N PHE A 82 -19.75 -15.01 2.42
CA PHE A 82 -20.35 -14.83 3.75
C PHE A 82 -21.85 -14.50 3.70
N MET A 83 -22.37 -13.99 2.57
CA MET A 83 -23.78 -13.68 2.38
C MET A 83 -24.67 -14.93 2.23
N ASN A 84 -24.08 -16.09 1.99
CA ASN A 84 -24.82 -17.33 1.85
C ASN A 84 -25.50 -17.71 3.18
N SER A 85 -26.73 -18.21 3.12
CA SER A 85 -27.50 -18.63 4.29
C SER A 85 -26.88 -19.79 5.08
N SER A 86 -26.04 -20.60 4.43
CA SER A 86 -25.30 -21.69 5.09
C SER A 86 -24.13 -21.21 5.96
N VAL A 87 -23.71 -19.95 5.84
CA VAL A 87 -22.71 -19.33 6.71
C VAL A 87 -23.45 -18.60 7.81
N SER A 88 -23.23 -18.95 9.08
CA SER A 88 -23.87 -18.28 10.19
C SER A 88 -23.36 -16.86 10.40
N ALA A 89 -24.17 -16.00 11.03
CA ALA A 89 -23.72 -14.66 11.39
C ALA A 89 -22.55 -14.71 12.38
N ASP A 90 -22.62 -15.59 13.38
CA ASP A 90 -21.59 -15.72 14.41
C ASP A 90 -20.25 -16.19 13.81
N GLU A 91 -20.29 -17.12 12.83
CA GLU A 91 -19.09 -17.59 12.14
C GLU A 91 -18.41 -16.49 11.33
N PHE A 92 -19.18 -15.65 10.66
CA PHE A 92 -18.65 -14.53 9.86
C PHE A 92 -18.20 -13.37 10.73
N LEU A 93 -19.11 -12.87 11.59
CA LEU A 93 -18.86 -11.68 12.40
C LEU A 93 -17.80 -11.91 13.49
N GLY A 94 -17.67 -13.15 13.96
CA GLY A 94 -16.60 -13.52 14.90
C GLY A 94 -15.18 -13.47 14.35
N LYS A 95 -15.02 -13.29 13.02
CA LYS A 95 -13.70 -13.12 12.34
C LYS A 95 -13.35 -11.65 12.11
N LEU A 96 -14.22 -10.73 12.48
CA LEU A 96 -14.05 -9.30 12.24
C LEU A 96 -13.59 -8.58 13.50
N ASP A 97 -12.75 -7.59 13.31
CA ASP A 97 -12.39 -6.63 14.33
C ASP A 97 -13.43 -5.49 14.40
N PRO A 98 -13.46 -4.68 15.47
CA PRO A 98 -14.29 -3.48 15.52
C PRO A 98 -14.04 -2.52 14.36
N GLU A 99 -12.77 -2.40 13.94
CA GLU A 99 -12.33 -1.64 12.78
C GLU A 99 -11.59 -2.57 11.81
N ASN A 100 -12.06 -2.61 10.58
CA ASN A 100 -11.46 -3.45 9.54
C ASN A 100 -10.85 -2.55 8.48
N ARG A 101 -9.55 -2.72 8.26
CA ARG A 101 -8.76 -1.82 7.43
C ARG A 101 -8.23 -2.56 6.21
N LEU A 102 -8.32 -1.87 5.07
CA LEU A 102 -7.70 -2.28 3.82
C LEU A 102 -6.81 -1.16 3.31
N ASN A 103 -5.52 -1.40 3.23
CA ASN A 103 -4.56 -0.51 2.60
C ASN A 103 -4.06 -1.14 1.31
N LEU A 104 -4.19 -0.42 0.21
CA LEU A 104 -3.69 -0.80 -1.10
C LEU A 104 -2.64 0.23 -1.53
N ASN A 105 -1.43 -0.24 -1.77
CA ASN A 105 -0.36 0.57 -2.35
C ASN A 105 -0.07 0.06 -3.76
N ASN A 106 -0.32 0.90 -4.74
CA ASN A 106 -0.01 0.64 -6.13
C ASN A 106 1.12 1.56 -6.59
N ARG A 107 2.10 1.01 -7.28
CA ARG A 107 3.15 1.78 -7.94
C ARG A 107 3.34 1.29 -9.36
N ILE A 108 3.32 2.23 -10.30
CA ILE A 108 3.57 1.99 -11.70
C ILE A 108 4.85 2.77 -12.07
N SER A 109 5.87 2.06 -12.55
CA SER A 109 7.05 2.71 -13.13
C SER A 109 6.70 3.16 -14.55
N LEU A 110 6.78 4.46 -14.78
CA LEU A 110 6.53 5.06 -16.11
C LEU A 110 7.81 5.09 -16.94
N PHE A 111 8.95 5.27 -16.29
CA PHE A 111 10.25 5.39 -16.93
C PHE A 111 11.34 5.09 -15.91
N SER A 112 12.37 4.39 -16.33
CA SER A 112 13.58 4.20 -15.52
C SER A 112 14.81 4.10 -16.41
N LEU A 113 15.84 4.85 -16.07
CA LEU A 113 17.14 4.88 -16.73
C LEU A 113 18.23 4.64 -15.70
N GLY A 114 19.09 3.70 -15.97
CA GLY A 114 20.31 3.46 -15.20
C GLY A 114 21.55 3.52 -16.07
N ILE A 115 22.51 4.36 -15.69
CA ILE A 115 23.77 4.55 -16.43
C ILE A 115 24.92 4.06 -15.55
N LYS A 116 25.58 2.98 -15.98
CA LYS A 116 26.77 2.43 -15.35
C LYS A 116 28.01 3.08 -15.93
N SER A 117 28.87 3.61 -15.08
CA SER A 117 30.16 4.16 -15.44
C SER A 117 31.25 3.68 -14.47
N ARG A 118 32.07 2.75 -14.90
CA ARG A 118 33.15 2.15 -14.06
C ARG A 118 32.64 1.82 -12.64
N LYS A 119 33.01 2.65 -11.65
CA LYS A 119 32.65 2.51 -10.22
C LYS A 119 31.38 3.28 -9.80
N SER A 120 30.75 3.99 -10.73
CA SER A 120 29.58 4.84 -10.45
C SER A 120 28.35 4.34 -11.18
N PHE A 121 27.19 4.63 -10.62
CA PHE A 121 25.90 4.34 -11.22
C PHE A 121 24.93 5.50 -10.98
N LEU A 122 24.38 6.05 -12.04
CA LEU A 122 23.40 7.13 -12.02
C LEU A 122 22.05 6.56 -12.41
N THR A 123 21.00 6.98 -11.71
CA THR A 123 19.62 6.59 -12.02
C THR A 123 18.70 7.78 -12.15
N PHE A 124 17.77 7.68 -13.07
CA PHE A 124 16.61 8.56 -13.16
C PHE A 124 15.37 7.70 -13.28
N ASP A 125 14.39 7.94 -12.42
CA ASP A 125 13.13 7.21 -12.39
C ASP A 125 11.97 8.18 -12.40
N ALA A 126 10.91 7.82 -13.11
CA ALA A 126 9.61 8.46 -13.05
C ALA A 126 8.53 7.39 -12.86
N GLY A 127 7.63 7.61 -11.92
CA GLY A 127 6.57 6.65 -11.61
C GLY A 127 5.35 7.33 -11.01
N MET A 128 4.26 6.60 -10.95
CA MET A 128 3.05 6.98 -10.25
C MET A 128 2.84 6.07 -9.06
N LYS A 129 2.57 6.64 -7.91
CA LYS A 129 2.18 5.92 -6.70
C LYS A 129 0.78 6.32 -6.30
N THR A 130 -0.07 5.31 -6.08
CA THR A 130 -1.41 5.49 -5.51
C THR A 130 -1.51 4.69 -4.23
N THR A 131 -1.95 5.34 -3.18
CA THR A 131 -2.28 4.72 -1.89
C THR A 131 -3.78 4.85 -1.69
N THR A 132 -4.42 3.73 -1.37
CA THR A 132 -5.85 3.69 -1.02
C THR A 132 -5.98 3.10 0.37
N ASP A 133 -6.57 3.86 1.27
CA ASP A 133 -6.89 3.45 2.63
C ASP A 133 -8.40 3.39 2.78
N VAL A 134 -8.92 2.25 3.24
CA VAL A 134 -10.35 2.04 3.49
C VAL A 134 -10.52 1.52 4.90
N ASN A 135 -11.41 2.15 5.67
CA ASN A 135 -11.86 1.67 6.97
C ASN A 135 -13.31 1.25 6.88
N LEU A 136 -13.58 0.00 7.25
CA LEU A 136 -14.90 -0.62 7.24
C LEU A 136 -15.24 -1.09 8.66
N PRO A 137 -16.12 -0.38 9.38
CA PRO A 137 -16.48 -0.74 10.73
C PRO A 137 -17.26 -2.04 10.81
N TYR A 138 -17.19 -2.72 11.94
CA TYR A 138 -17.94 -3.94 12.22
C TYR A 138 -19.44 -3.78 11.91
N GLY A 139 -20.04 -2.64 12.29
CA GLY A 139 -21.47 -2.38 12.10
C GLY A 139 -21.93 -2.44 10.64
N LEU A 140 -21.03 -2.14 9.67
CA LEU A 140 -21.34 -2.29 8.26
C LEU A 140 -21.52 -3.77 7.88
N PHE A 141 -20.64 -4.63 8.36
CA PHE A 141 -20.70 -6.07 8.09
C PHE A 141 -21.86 -6.74 8.83
N ASP A 142 -22.14 -6.29 10.06
CA ASP A 142 -23.31 -6.74 10.81
C ASP A 142 -24.59 -6.40 10.06
N PHE A 143 -24.74 -5.16 9.60
CA PHE A 143 -25.86 -4.79 8.74
C PHE A 143 -25.93 -5.69 7.49
N MET A 144 -24.84 -5.87 6.76
CA MET A 144 -24.82 -6.70 5.53
C MET A 144 -25.29 -8.13 5.81
N LYS A 145 -24.85 -8.73 6.92
CA LYS A 145 -25.16 -10.12 7.26
C LYS A 145 -26.53 -10.32 7.87
N ASN A 146 -26.99 -9.36 8.66
CA ASN A 146 -28.19 -9.43 9.46
C ASN A 146 -29.31 -8.49 8.97
N ALA A 147 -29.20 -7.97 7.74
CA ALA A 147 -30.23 -7.09 7.17
C ALA A 147 -31.63 -7.72 7.30
N GLY A 148 -32.56 -6.97 7.88
CA GLY A 148 -33.94 -7.43 8.15
C GLY A 148 -34.16 -8.08 9.51
N LYS A 149 -33.12 -8.36 10.31
CA LYS A 149 -33.29 -8.86 11.68
C LYS A 149 -33.66 -7.77 12.68
N TYR A 150 -33.12 -6.56 12.48
CA TYR A 150 -33.36 -5.41 13.34
C TYR A 150 -34.05 -4.31 12.55
N GLN A 151 -34.84 -3.49 13.23
CA GLN A 151 -35.51 -2.34 12.62
C GLN A 151 -34.59 -1.14 12.42
N GLN A 152 -33.46 -1.11 13.12
CA GLN A 152 -32.51 -0.01 13.06
C GLN A 152 -31.08 -0.54 13.15
N TYR A 153 -30.21 0.04 12.33
CA TYR A 153 -28.75 -0.17 12.37
C TYR A 153 -28.06 1.19 12.46
N GLU A 154 -27.03 1.27 13.26
CA GLU A 154 -26.14 2.41 13.32
C GLU A 154 -24.73 1.97 12.90
N ILE A 155 -24.19 2.66 11.90
CA ILE A 155 -22.86 2.40 11.34
C ILE A 155 -22.08 3.70 11.45
N SER A 156 -20.91 3.67 12.07
CA SER A 156 -20.05 4.83 12.24
C SER A 156 -18.67 4.56 11.62
N ASP A 157 -17.96 5.65 11.33
CA ASP A 157 -16.55 5.63 10.98
C ASP A 157 -16.22 4.85 9.69
N ILE A 158 -17.06 4.96 8.66
CA ILE A 158 -16.72 4.51 7.31
C ILE A 158 -15.82 5.57 6.68
N SER A 159 -14.63 5.19 6.26
CA SER A 159 -13.76 6.12 5.55
C SER A 159 -13.04 5.49 4.36
N ALA A 160 -12.84 6.28 3.33
CA ALA A 160 -12.05 5.91 2.17
C ALA A 160 -11.16 7.09 1.76
N LYS A 161 -9.87 6.86 1.62
CA LYS A 161 -8.90 7.85 1.20
C LYS A 161 -8.06 7.32 0.04
N ILE A 162 -7.94 8.14 -1.00
CA ILE A 162 -7.09 7.85 -2.15
C ILE A 162 -6.12 9.00 -2.33
N ASP A 163 -4.83 8.71 -2.28
CA ASP A 163 -3.75 9.63 -2.58
C ASP A 163 -2.97 9.13 -3.79
N SER A 164 -2.90 9.95 -4.83
CA SER A 164 -2.13 9.66 -6.05
C SER A 164 -1.12 10.75 -6.32
N ARG A 165 0.12 10.33 -6.62
CA ARG A 165 1.23 11.24 -6.89
C ARG A 165 2.18 10.72 -7.95
N LEU A 166 2.77 11.62 -8.71
CA LEU A 166 3.95 11.34 -9.52
C LEU A 166 5.20 11.42 -8.65
N GLU A 167 6.11 10.50 -8.87
CA GLU A 167 7.41 10.44 -8.22
C GLU A 167 8.50 10.54 -9.31
N PHE A 168 9.34 11.56 -9.22
CA PHE A 168 10.57 11.68 -10.01
C PHE A 168 11.73 11.49 -9.07
N ALA A 169 12.69 10.64 -9.44
CA ALA A 169 13.81 10.35 -8.56
C ALA A 169 15.13 10.37 -9.32
N LEU A 170 16.12 11.01 -8.73
CA LEU A 170 17.52 10.98 -9.16
C LEU A 170 18.34 10.24 -8.12
N GLY A 171 19.08 9.24 -8.55
CA GLY A 171 19.94 8.45 -7.68
C GLY A 171 21.38 8.42 -8.18
N TYR A 172 22.30 8.41 -7.25
CA TYR A 172 23.71 8.21 -7.52
C TYR A 172 24.29 7.22 -6.54
N SER A 173 25.03 6.26 -7.04
CA SER A 173 25.80 5.34 -6.21
C SER A 173 27.24 5.20 -6.71
N ARG A 174 28.15 4.86 -5.79
CA ARG A 174 29.55 4.68 -6.07
C ARG A 174 30.12 3.53 -5.26
N GLN A 175 30.85 2.69 -5.92
CA GLN A 175 31.71 1.70 -5.29
C GLN A 175 32.96 2.39 -4.73
N VAL A 176 33.07 2.46 -3.41
CA VAL A 176 34.22 3.06 -2.71
C VAL A 176 35.34 2.05 -2.56
N SER A 177 34.98 0.79 -2.26
CA SER A 177 35.91 -0.33 -2.21
C SER A 177 35.21 -1.60 -2.73
N ASP A 178 35.93 -2.72 -2.79
CA ASP A 178 35.35 -4.00 -3.26
C ASP A 178 34.20 -4.52 -2.34
N ARG A 179 34.14 -4.01 -1.11
CA ARG A 179 33.13 -4.40 -0.11
C ARG A 179 32.16 -3.29 0.27
N LEU A 180 32.37 -2.07 -0.23
CA LEU A 180 31.59 -0.91 0.17
C LEU A 180 31.06 -0.14 -1.04
N ASN A 181 29.75 -0.09 -1.15
CA ASN A 181 29.02 0.81 -2.03
C ASN A 181 28.29 1.86 -1.20
N VAL A 182 28.31 3.09 -1.65
CA VAL A 182 27.54 4.19 -1.06
C VAL A 182 26.60 4.76 -2.11
N GLY A 183 25.43 5.20 -1.70
CA GLY A 183 24.45 5.77 -2.63
C GLY A 183 23.50 6.73 -1.93
N ALA A 184 22.99 7.67 -2.72
CA ALA A 184 21.96 8.60 -2.31
C ALA A 184 20.91 8.74 -3.42
N ARG A 185 19.66 8.99 -3.03
CA ARG A 185 18.55 9.20 -3.95
C ARG A 185 17.68 10.35 -3.44
N VAL A 186 17.36 11.28 -4.33
CA VAL A 186 16.45 12.39 -4.07
C VAL A 186 15.17 12.15 -4.85
N LYS A 187 14.02 12.35 -4.22
CA LYS A 187 12.69 12.21 -4.84
C LYS A 187 11.97 13.55 -4.84
N PHE A 188 11.35 13.85 -5.95
CA PHE A 188 10.42 14.96 -6.12
C PHE A 188 9.02 14.35 -6.28
N LEU A 189 8.08 14.83 -5.48
CA LEU A 189 6.71 14.33 -5.45
C LEU A 189 5.78 15.42 -5.97
N VAL A 190 4.90 15.05 -6.90
CA VAL A 190 3.86 15.93 -7.44
C VAL A 190 2.51 15.26 -7.20
N GLY A 191 1.66 15.87 -6.38
CA GLY A 191 0.30 15.39 -6.14
C GLY A 191 -0.53 15.46 -7.42
N ILE A 192 -1.27 14.38 -7.71
CA ILE A 192 -2.21 14.31 -8.83
C ILE A 192 -3.64 14.39 -8.33
N ALA A 193 -3.96 13.57 -7.32
CA ALA A 193 -5.29 13.49 -6.74
C ALA A 193 -5.21 13.16 -5.26
N ASN A 194 -6.09 13.79 -4.48
CA ASN A 194 -6.36 13.44 -3.10
C ASN A 194 -7.88 13.45 -2.94
N ILE A 195 -8.46 12.28 -2.72
CA ILE A 195 -9.90 12.08 -2.54
C ILE A 195 -10.08 11.47 -1.16
N GLU A 196 -10.95 12.09 -0.38
CA GLU A 196 -11.32 11.60 0.93
C GLU A 196 -12.84 11.60 1.07
N ALA A 197 -13.40 10.50 1.50
CA ALA A 197 -14.81 10.33 1.79
C ALA A 197 -14.93 9.76 3.20
N ASN A 198 -15.65 10.46 4.06
CA ASN A 198 -15.90 10.06 5.43
C ASN A 198 -17.41 10.06 5.68
N ILE A 199 -17.88 9.02 6.35
CA ILE A 199 -19.24 8.94 6.88
C ILE A 199 -19.08 8.71 8.38
N ASP A 200 -19.24 9.77 9.17
CA ASP A 200 -19.04 9.71 10.61
C ASP A 200 -20.15 8.90 11.28
N ARG A 201 -21.36 9.00 10.76
CA ARG A 201 -22.52 8.22 11.22
C ARG A 201 -23.50 7.98 10.09
N MET A 202 -23.97 6.75 9.98
CA MET A 202 -25.05 6.35 9.11
C MET A 202 -26.09 5.57 9.93
N SER A 203 -27.34 6.03 9.93
CA SER A 203 -28.48 5.34 10.52
C SER A 203 -29.34 4.76 9.40
N ILE A 204 -29.65 3.49 9.51
CA ILE A 204 -30.54 2.77 8.58
C ILE A 204 -31.74 2.30 9.38
N GLN A 205 -32.91 2.84 9.05
CA GLN A 205 -34.18 2.40 9.61
C GLN A 205 -34.96 1.62 8.57
N MET A 206 -35.41 0.44 8.92
CA MET A 206 -36.11 -0.49 8.06
C MET A 206 -37.53 -0.70 8.57
N ASN A 207 -38.49 -0.30 7.78
CA ASN A 207 -39.91 -0.60 7.97
C ASN A 207 -40.37 -1.56 6.87
N GLU A 208 -41.54 -2.17 7.03
CA GLU A 208 -42.09 -3.16 6.05
C GLU A 208 -42.11 -2.64 4.62
N ASP A 209 -42.36 -1.32 4.42
CA ASP A 209 -42.52 -0.71 3.11
C ASP A 209 -41.37 0.21 2.67
N LYS A 210 -40.49 0.66 3.61
CA LYS A 210 -39.50 1.71 3.31
C LYS A 210 -38.24 1.56 4.12
N TRP A 211 -37.12 1.85 3.48
CA TRP A 211 -35.83 2.04 4.14
C TRP A 211 -35.51 3.53 4.18
N LEU A 212 -35.23 4.04 5.36
CA LEU A 212 -34.76 5.40 5.57
C LEU A 212 -33.28 5.35 5.92
N ILE A 213 -32.43 5.96 5.10
CA ILE A 213 -30.99 6.06 5.31
C ILE A 213 -30.66 7.51 5.56
N GLN A 214 -30.00 7.80 6.67
CA GLN A 214 -29.49 9.11 7.05
C GLN A 214 -28.00 8.99 7.28
N SER A 215 -27.19 9.87 6.68
CA SER A 215 -25.73 9.94 6.87
C SER A 215 -25.30 11.36 7.22
N GLN A 216 -24.28 11.45 8.05
CA GLN A 216 -23.57 12.68 8.44
C GLN A 216 -22.09 12.52 8.18
#